data_bc0700813be0ca9b08ce30196dc2c194
#
_entry.id   bc0700813be0ca9b08ce30196dc2c194
#
_cell.length_a   1.000
_cell.length_b   1.000
_cell.length_c   1.000
_cell.angle_alpha   90.00
_cell.angle_beta   90.00
_cell.angle_gamma   90.00
#
_symmetry.space_group_name_H-M   'P 1'
#
loop_
_entity.id
_entity.type
_entity.pdbx_description
1 polymer ?
#
loop_
_entity_poly.entity_id
_entity_poly.type
_entity_poly.pdbx_seq_one_letter_code
_entity_poly.pdbx_strand_id
1 'polypeptide(L)'
;YNSKAWRGRREQKDKEAAAVGKPATFSKLDFTSLVLSEGLSTRAAVLRYVQDHGTEAMRAFTCKSQKRLTELLADAKEWQLARQVAAEEDLTDWALLCRAAEAECEQGAQCLYHQASEEILDGNAANWDRRHLAAALRKIIVAGPSKDTRVPFLVGTTNTGKSTLVESFDDLFGFERVFHLPAVTDSKYGLSNWLRDKRFVLWDEFDPVEFAHEGVFSISTFKKAFGGQYFEVQMAQNWHDGNKDFRWQRGVVFTNKAAGLWRPTDSVTMEDIRHLQSRVELFHCAHQVVAPGSRPRHGMIPQCRHHLAKWIREGAEAFDAAQGLLQMPRVASEAVSPAAVADLDQLLEAAKLPAPARQAISRDVIATGAVHVQELTRGDWEGLPSWASLKCLEQRRLLKLVPPSGSADC
;
A
#
# COMPACT_ATOMS: atom_id res chain seq x y z
N TYR A 1 10.27 17.21 12.69
CA TYR A 1 10.04 18.24 13.74
C TYR A 1 11.40 18.69 14.27
N ASN A 2 11.67 20.00 14.16
CA ASN A 2 12.93 20.56 14.64
C ASN A 2 12.80 20.87 16.14
N SER A 3 13.44 20.07 17.00
CA SER A 3 13.38 20.19 18.46
C SER A 3 13.83 21.59 18.95
N LYS A 4 14.81 22.20 18.29
CA LYS A 4 15.26 23.57 18.59
C LYS A 4 14.16 24.60 18.35
N ALA A 5 13.40 24.48 17.26
CA ALA A 5 12.31 25.41 16.93
C ALA A 5 11.12 25.27 17.91
N TRP A 6 10.85 24.06 18.43
CA TRP A 6 9.84 23.87 19.44
C TRP A 6 10.26 24.48 20.78
N ARG A 7 11.49 24.22 21.22
CA ARG A 7 12.04 24.81 22.47
C ARG A 7 12.00 26.34 22.43
N GLY A 8 12.43 26.97 21.33
CA GLY A 8 12.40 28.42 21.18
C GLY A 8 10.98 28.99 21.24
N ARG A 9 10.01 28.37 20.58
CA ARG A 9 8.59 28.79 20.67
C ARG A 9 8.04 28.63 22.08
N ARG A 10 8.44 27.60 22.80
CA ARG A 10 8.02 27.35 24.18
C ARG A 10 8.57 28.40 25.14
N GLU A 11 9.86 28.70 25.05
CA GLU A 11 10.51 29.73 25.86
C GLU A 11 9.90 31.12 25.62
N GLN A 12 9.53 31.43 24.36
CA GLN A 12 8.84 32.68 24.04
C GLN A 12 7.44 32.74 24.65
N LYS A 13 6.67 31.66 24.58
CA LYS A 13 5.35 31.54 25.20
C LYS A 13 5.39 31.67 26.72
N ASP A 14 6.41 31.08 27.35
CA ASP A 14 6.60 31.20 28.79
C ASP A 14 7.00 32.63 29.20
N LYS A 15 7.83 33.33 28.42
CA LYS A 15 8.17 34.75 28.60
C LYS A 15 6.95 35.66 28.44
N GLU A 16 6.10 35.42 27.44
CA GLU A 16 4.87 36.17 27.21
C GLU A 16 3.85 35.94 28.34
N ALA A 17 3.72 34.69 28.82
CA ALA A 17 2.85 34.38 29.97
C ALA A 17 3.34 35.06 31.28
N ALA A 18 4.64 35.08 31.51
CA ALA A 18 5.22 35.77 32.65
C ALA A 18 5.03 37.29 32.60
N ALA A 19 5.13 37.91 31.39
CA ALA A 19 4.88 39.33 31.18
C ALA A 19 3.43 39.74 31.48
N VAL A 20 2.48 38.81 31.33
CA VAL A 20 1.04 39.03 31.60
C VAL A 20 0.63 38.63 33.04
N GLY A 21 1.58 38.13 33.84
CA GLY A 21 1.30 37.66 35.21
C GLY A 21 0.43 36.39 35.29
N LYS A 22 0.30 35.66 34.17
CA LYS A 22 -0.42 34.37 34.13
C LYS A 22 0.55 33.22 34.34
N PRO A 23 0.20 32.20 35.14
CA PRO A 23 1.02 31.03 35.28
C PRO A 23 1.17 30.32 33.90
N ALA A 24 2.40 29.93 33.54
CA ALA A 24 2.67 29.18 32.36
C ALA A 24 1.83 27.88 32.35
N THR A 25 1.03 27.65 31.32
CA THR A 25 0.21 26.45 31.18
C THR A 25 0.83 25.48 30.18
N PHE A 26 0.79 24.19 30.47
CA PHE A 26 1.23 23.14 29.57
C PHE A 26 0.00 22.34 29.14
N SER A 27 -0.30 22.36 27.86
CA SER A 27 -1.52 21.75 27.28
C SER A 27 -1.25 20.35 26.71
N LYS A 28 -2.31 19.61 26.35
CA LYS A 28 -2.21 18.35 25.59
C LYS A 28 -1.43 18.54 24.28
N LEU A 29 -1.62 19.65 23.58
CA LEU A 29 -0.91 19.97 22.33
C LEU A 29 0.59 20.17 22.57
N ASP A 30 0.94 20.87 23.67
CA ASP A 30 2.35 21.04 24.06
C ASP A 30 2.99 19.69 24.41
N PHE A 31 2.25 18.80 25.07
CA PHE A 31 2.69 17.42 25.36
C PHE A 31 2.91 16.62 24.09
N THR A 32 1.96 16.62 23.15
CA THR A 32 2.11 15.96 21.85
C THR A 32 3.33 16.47 21.11
N SER A 33 3.53 17.79 21.05
CA SER A 33 4.69 18.41 20.42
C SER A 33 6.02 18.01 21.08
N LEU A 34 6.05 17.91 22.41
CA LEU A 34 7.19 17.45 23.19
C LEU A 34 7.53 15.98 22.86
N VAL A 35 6.53 15.11 22.92
CA VAL A 35 6.69 13.67 22.64
C VAL A 35 7.28 13.45 21.26
N LEU A 36 6.77 14.17 20.24
CA LEU A 36 7.22 14.04 18.86
C LEU A 36 8.62 14.64 18.62
N SER A 37 8.94 15.77 19.28
CA SER A 37 10.24 16.42 19.10
C SER A 37 11.39 15.71 19.79
N GLU A 38 11.12 15.09 20.93
CA GLU A 38 12.14 14.40 21.73
C GLU A 38 12.12 12.86 21.52
N GLY A 39 11.24 12.35 20.65
CA GLY A 39 11.14 10.92 20.32
C GLY A 39 10.74 10.03 21.49
N LEU A 40 9.90 10.55 22.42
CA LEU A 40 9.52 9.85 23.65
C LEU A 40 8.44 8.81 23.35
N SER A 41 8.81 7.54 23.28
CA SER A 41 7.92 6.45 22.88
C SER A 41 7.26 5.70 24.05
N THR A 42 7.77 5.85 25.27
CA THR A 42 7.27 5.12 26.45
C THR A 42 6.93 6.05 27.60
N ARG A 43 6.01 5.60 28.47
CA ARG A 43 5.67 6.32 29.70
C ARG A 43 6.88 6.58 30.57
N ALA A 44 7.80 5.61 30.70
CA ALA A 44 9.02 5.74 31.50
C ALA A 44 9.94 6.83 30.93
N ALA A 45 10.09 6.87 29.61
CA ALA A 45 10.90 7.91 28.92
C ALA A 45 10.34 9.32 29.17
N VAL A 46 8.99 9.47 29.10
CA VAL A 46 8.33 10.75 29.38
C VAL A 46 8.56 11.18 30.84
N LEU A 47 8.35 10.27 31.78
CA LEU A 47 8.52 10.59 33.21
C LEU A 47 9.98 10.99 33.51
N ARG A 48 10.96 10.28 32.98
CA ARG A 48 12.38 10.59 33.11
C ARG A 48 12.70 11.96 32.49
N TYR A 49 12.25 12.20 31.26
CA TYR A 49 12.50 13.49 30.59
C TYR A 49 11.93 14.67 31.39
N VAL A 50 10.68 14.53 31.87
CA VAL A 50 10.03 15.58 32.68
C VAL A 50 10.72 15.78 34.02
N GLN A 51 11.26 14.71 34.62
CA GLN A 51 12.06 14.82 35.85
C GLN A 51 13.36 15.60 35.61
N ASP A 52 14.07 15.29 34.51
CA ASP A 52 15.40 15.84 34.24
C ASP A 52 15.34 17.25 33.62
N HIS A 53 14.33 17.50 32.77
CA HIS A 53 14.25 18.72 31.94
C HIS A 53 12.90 19.47 32.06
N GLY A 54 11.97 18.96 32.88
CA GLY A 54 10.61 19.50 32.90
C GLY A 54 10.51 20.82 33.67
N THR A 55 9.75 21.76 33.12
CA THR A 55 9.29 22.96 33.81
C THR A 55 8.24 22.57 34.87
N GLU A 56 7.94 23.48 35.78
CA GLU A 56 6.89 23.28 36.78
C GLU A 56 5.53 22.96 36.15
N ALA A 57 5.17 23.67 35.06
CA ALA A 57 3.94 23.42 34.30
C ALA A 57 3.90 22.02 33.65
N MET A 58 5.05 21.53 33.13
CA MET A 58 5.16 20.17 32.59
C MET A 58 5.01 19.11 33.69
N ARG A 59 5.65 19.32 34.83
CA ARG A 59 5.53 18.41 35.98
C ARG A 59 4.10 18.36 36.50
N ALA A 60 3.45 19.52 36.67
CA ALA A 60 2.06 19.61 37.10
C ALA A 60 1.10 18.89 36.13
N PHE A 61 1.27 19.10 34.81
CA PHE A 61 0.49 18.43 33.79
C PHE A 61 0.70 16.90 33.82
N THR A 62 1.95 16.46 33.92
CA THR A 62 2.32 15.04 33.93
C THR A 62 1.75 14.33 35.18
N CYS A 63 1.86 14.96 36.37
CA CYS A 63 1.26 14.43 37.57
C CYS A 63 -0.26 14.32 37.47
N LYS A 64 -0.93 15.36 36.96
CA LYS A 64 -2.38 15.39 36.76
C LYS A 64 -2.84 14.33 35.74
N SER A 65 -2.05 14.09 34.72
CA SER A 65 -2.36 13.18 33.60
C SER A 65 -1.78 11.78 33.75
N GLN A 66 -1.20 11.43 34.91
CA GLN A 66 -0.42 10.21 35.10
C GLN A 66 -1.16 8.92 34.70
N LYS A 67 -2.47 8.83 34.96
CA LYS A 67 -3.29 7.68 34.60
C LYS A 67 -3.55 7.60 33.06
N ARG A 68 -3.48 8.71 32.38
CA ARG A 68 -3.77 8.86 30.95
C ARG A 68 -2.52 9.03 30.07
N LEU A 69 -1.31 8.96 30.63
CA LEU A 69 -0.08 9.17 29.88
C LEU A 69 0.08 8.18 28.71
N THR A 70 -0.38 6.95 28.88
CA THR A 70 -0.33 5.93 27.82
C THR A 70 -1.27 6.30 26.66
N GLU A 71 -2.48 6.79 26.96
CA GLU A 71 -3.43 7.29 25.94
C GLU A 71 -2.88 8.52 25.21
N LEU A 72 -2.32 9.46 25.95
CA LEU A 72 -1.70 10.67 25.37
C LEU A 72 -0.50 10.36 24.46
N LEU A 73 0.27 9.32 24.80
CA LEU A 73 1.34 8.82 23.95
C LEU A 73 0.80 8.15 22.68
N ALA A 74 -0.28 7.38 22.81
CA ALA A 74 -0.96 6.78 21.66
C ALA A 74 -1.50 7.86 20.71
N ASP A 75 -2.20 8.85 21.26
CA ASP A 75 -2.69 10.02 20.50
C ASP A 75 -1.56 10.76 19.79
N ALA A 76 -0.40 10.94 20.44
CA ALA A 76 0.75 11.61 19.83
C ALA A 76 1.33 10.82 18.65
N LYS A 77 1.40 9.49 18.78
CA LYS A 77 1.80 8.60 17.67
C LYS A 77 0.80 8.63 16.53
N GLU A 78 -0.48 8.61 16.83
CA GLU A 78 -1.54 8.72 15.82
C GLU A 78 -1.45 10.02 15.05
N TRP A 79 -1.17 11.15 15.71
CA TRP A 79 -0.92 12.43 15.07
C TRP A 79 0.30 12.42 14.13
N GLN A 80 1.36 11.73 14.52
CA GLN A 80 2.54 11.55 13.68
C GLN A 80 2.21 10.70 12.43
N LEU A 81 1.52 9.58 12.68
CA LEU A 81 1.08 8.68 11.62
C LEU A 81 0.09 9.36 10.66
N ALA A 82 -0.85 10.16 11.17
CA ALA A 82 -1.83 10.87 10.34
C ALA A 82 -1.18 11.78 9.30
N ARG A 83 -0.09 12.47 9.65
CA ARG A 83 0.69 13.27 8.67
C ARG A 83 1.37 12.40 7.62
N GLN A 84 1.94 11.28 8.04
CA GLN A 84 2.60 10.33 7.16
C GLN A 84 1.56 9.68 6.24
N VAL A 85 0.43 9.27 6.82
CA VAL A 85 -0.72 8.71 6.11
C VAL A 85 -1.26 9.71 5.09
N ALA A 86 -1.47 10.98 5.46
CA ALA A 86 -1.92 12.01 4.53
C ALA A 86 -0.93 12.25 3.38
N ALA A 87 0.37 12.21 3.65
CA ALA A 87 1.40 12.31 2.61
C ALA A 87 1.50 11.06 1.72
N GLU A 88 0.95 9.94 2.17
CA GLU A 88 0.92 8.66 1.46
C GLU A 88 -0.43 8.42 0.77
N GLU A 89 -1.48 9.17 1.12
CA GLU A 89 -2.81 9.02 0.51
C GLU A 89 -2.83 9.31 -0.99
N ASP A 90 -2.03 10.28 -1.42
CA ASP A 90 -1.92 10.67 -2.83
C ASP A 90 -1.01 9.73 -3.65
N LEU A 91 -0.29 8.82 -3.00
CA LEU A 91 0.60 7.90 -3.71
C LEU A 91 -0.14 6.65 -4.19
N THR A 92 0.20 6.20 -5.40
CA THR A 92 -0.18 4.85 -5.84
C THR A 92 0.50 3.81 -4.96
N ASP A 93 -0.07 2.61 -4.89
CA ASP A 93 0.49 1.51 -4.08
C ASP A 93 1.93 1.15 -4.51
N TRP A 94 2.22 1.25 -5.81
CA TRP A 94 3.58 1.05 -6.33
C TRP A 94 4.53 2.20 -5.97
N ALA A 95 4.08 3.45 -6.04
CA ALA A 95 4.88 4.60 -5.64
C ALA A 95 5.23 4.55 -4.14
N LEU A 96 4.28 4.10 -3.31
CA LEU A 96 4.51 3.88 -1.88
C LEU A 96 5.58 2.80 -1.66
N LEU A 97 5.52 1.69 -2.40
CA LEU A 97 6.53 0.63 -2.35
C LEU A 97 7.92 1.17 -2.78
N CYS A 98 8.01 1.89 -3.89
CA CYS A 98 9.27 2.47 -4.35
C CYS A 98 9.88 3.41 -3.31
N ARG A 99 9.06 4.26 -2.69
CA ARG A 99 9.49 5.15 -1.61
C ARG A 99 9.98 4.39 -0.38
N ALA A 100 9.31 3.29 0.00
CA ALA A 100 9.76 2.44 1.10
C ALA A 100 11.10 1.73 0.79
N ALA A 101 11.33 1.36 -0.48
CA ALA A 101 12.59 0.77 -0.93
C ALA A 101 13.77 1.75 -0.89
N GLU A 102 13.51 3.06 -1.01
CA GLU A 102 14.51 4.12 -0.95
C GLU A 102 14.79 4.62 0.47
N ALA A 103 13.88 4.35 1.41
CA ALA A 103 14.07 4.74 2.80
C ALA A 103 15.18 3.91 3.46
N GLU A 104 15.71 4.40 4.56
CA GLU A 104 16.64 3.62 5.37
C GLU A 104 15.90 2.58 6.22
N CYS A 105 16.52 1.41 6.37
CA CYS A 105 15.98 0.38 7.25
C CYS A 105 16.13 0.78 8.72
N GLU A 106 15.05 0.85 9.45
CA GLU A 106 15.05 1.19 10.87
C GLU A 106 15.85 0.21 11.74
N GLN A 107 15.98 -1.05 11.30
CA GLN A 107 16.75 -2.11 11.99
C GLN A 107 18.24 -2.13 11.54
N GLY A 108 18.61 -1.31 10.56
CA GLY A 108 19.97 -1.24 10.02
C GLY A 108 20.46 -2.55 9.40
N ALA A 109 21.78 -2.79 9.46
CA ALA A 109 22.44 -3.95 8.86
C ALA A 109 22.06 -5.31 9.50
N GLN A 110 21.45 -5.31 10.68
CA GLN A 110 21.05 -6.53 11.41
C GLN A 110 19.57 -6.84 11.27
N CYS A 111 18.92 -6.36 10.21
CA CYS A 111 17.51 -6.61 9.97
C CYS A 111 17.21 -8.11 9.83
N LEU A 112 16.48 -8.65 10.80
CA LEU A 112 16.12 -10.08 10.83
C LEU A 112 15.19 -10.45 9.68
N TYR A 113 14.31 -9.54 9.26
CA TYR A 113 13.46 -9.78 8.09
C TYR A 113 14.31 -9.93 6.82
N HIS A 114 15.31 -9.09 6.62
CA HIS A 114 16.20 -9.20 5.45
C HIS A 114 16.88 -10.56 5.40
N GLN A 115 17.48 -11.00 6.53
CA GLN A 115 18.13 -12.32 6.61
C GLN A 115 17.16 -13.45 6.31
N ALA A 116 15.96 -13.42 6.90
CA ALA A 116 14.95 -14.44 6.69
C ALA A 116 14.41 -14.43 5.25
N SER A 117 14.16 -13.25 4.67
CA SER A 117 13.67 -13.15 3.30
C SER A 117 14.69 -13.65 2.27
N GLU A 118 15.97 -13.33 2.42
CA GLU A 118 17.02 -13.87 1.55
C GLU A 118 17.13 -15.38 1.69
N GLU A 119 17.11 -15.94 2.91
CA GLU A 119 17.10 -17.40 3.14
C GLU A 119 15.93 -18.08 2.43
N ILE A 120 14.72 -17.51 2.51
CA ILE A 120 13.53 -18.06 1.87
C ILE A 120 13.64 -17.97 0.34
N LEU A 121 14.04 -16.81 -0.19
CA LEU A 121 14.14 -16.56 -1.62
C LEU A 121 15.21 -17.46 -2.27
N ASP A 122 16.40 -17.53 -1.68
CA ASP A 122 17.51 -18.31 -2.18
C ASP A 122 17.28 -19.81 -1.98
N GLY A 123 16.70 -20.21 -0.86
CA GLY A 123 16.35 -21.61 -0.58
C GLY A 123 15.32 -22.19 -1.55
N ASN A 124 14.50 -21.36 -2.17
CA ASN A 124 13.52 -21.78 -3.17
C ASN A 124 13.96 -21.54 -4.63
N ALA A 125 15.20 -21.11 -4.88
CA ALA A 125 15.70 -20.79 -6.23
C ALA A 125 15.62 -21.96 -7.23
N ALA A 126 15.61 -23.19 -6.76
CA ALA A 126 15.41 -24.37 -7.61
C ALA A 126 13.93 -24.57 -8.06
N ASN A 127 12.97 -23.96 -7.38
CA ASN A 127 11.54 -24.13 -7.64
C ASN A 127 10.97 -22.96 -8.48
N TRP A 128 11.46 -21.77 -8.25
CA TRP A 128 11.02 -20.55 -8.97
C TRP A 128 12.08 -19.45 -8.90
N ASP A 129 12.08 -18.58 -9.89
CA ASP A 129 12.96 -17.40 -9.95
C ASP A 129 12.39 -16.29 -9.05
N ARG A 130 13.18 -15.80 -8.09
CA ARG A 130 12.80 -14.66 -7.22
C ARG A 130 12.38 -13.42 -8.00
N ARG A 131 12.99 -13.20 -9.18
CA ARG A 131 12.65 -12.09 -10.07
C ARG A 131 11.25 -12.24 -10.65
N HIS A 132 10.84 -13.48 -10.95
CA HIS A 132 9.50 -13.78 -11.44
C HIS A 132 8.44 -13.50 -10.37
N LEU A 133 8.66 -13.94 -9.12
CA LEU A 133 7.77 -13.61 -8.00
C LEU A 133 7.67 -12.08 -7.81
N ALA A 134 8.81 -11.37 -7.83
CA ALA A 134 8.83 -9.92 -7.70
C ALA A 134 8.05 -9.22 -8.83
N ALA A 135 8.20 -9.67 -10.07
CA ALA A 135 7.45 -9.16 -11.21
C ALA A 135 5.95 -9.44 -11.11
N ALA A 136 5.56 -10.63 -10.63
CA ALA A 136 4.15 -10.97 -10.37
C ALA A 136 3.55 -10.07 -9.28
N LEU A 137 4.29 -9.84 -8.18
CA LEU A 137 3.90 -8.91 -7.12
C LEU A 137 3.77 -7.48 -7.64
N ARG A 138 4.71 -7.00 -8.45
CA ARG A 138 4.58 -5.68 -9.06
C ARG A 138 3.33 -5.57 -9.93
N LYS A 139 3.10 -6.53 -10.83
CA LYS A 139 1.92 -6.54 -11.70
C LYS A 139 0.63 -6.47 -10.90
N ILE A 140 0.51 -7.27 -9.83
CA ILE A 140 -0.71 -7.30 -9.01
C ILE A 140 -0.88 -6.03 -8.18
N ILE A 141 0.20 -5.40 -7.71
CA ILE A 141 0.15 -4.13 -6.96
C ILE A 141 -0.26 -2.97 -7.88
N VAL A 142 0.27 -2.94 -9.10
CA VAL A 142 0.01 -1.85 -10.07
C VAL A 142 -1.37 -1.95 -10.69
N ALA A 143 -1.76 -3.13 -11.16
CA ALA A 143 -2.95 -3.33 -11.98
C ALA A 143 -4.13 -3.99 -11.24
N GLY A 144 -3.89 -4.59 -10.06
CA GLY A 144 -4.83 -5.48 -9.42
C GLY A 144 -5.07 -6.78 -10.22
N PRO A 145 -5.91 -7.69 -9.71
CA PRO A 145 -6.19 -8.95 -10.36
C PRO A 145 -7.03 -8.76 -11.62
N SER A 146 -6.69 -9.51 -12.66
CA SER A 146 -7.40 -9.53 -13.94
C SER A 146 -7.21 -10.88 -14.64
N LYS A 147 -7.76 -11.03 -15.84
CA LYS A 147 -7.49 -12.23 -16.66
C LYS A 147 -6.01 -12.37 -17.01
N ASP A 148 -5.31 -11.24 -17.17
CA ASP A 148 -3.92 -11.18 -17.58
C ASP A 148 -2.95 -11.01 -16.39
N THR A 149 -3.50 -10.64 -15.23
CA THR A 149 -2.74 -10.45 -13.98
C THR A 149 -3.25 -11.44 -12.93
N ARG A 150 -2.55 -12.58 -12.84
CA ARG A 150 -2.89 -13.63 -11.89
C ARG A 150 -2.43 -13.24 -10.49
N VAL A 151 -3.18 -13.72 -9.49
CA VAL A 151 -2.82 -13.49 -8.07
C VAL A 151 -1.65 -14.39 -7.69
N PRO A 152 -0.53 -13.83 -7.18
CA PRO A 152 0.56 -14.64 -6.64
C PRO A 152 0.06 -15.50 -5.46
N PHE A 153 0.36 -16.80 -5.52
CA PHE A 153 -0.07 -17.76 -4.52
C PHE A 153 1.13 -18.59 -4.05
N LEU A 154 1.61 -18.30 -2.86
CA LEU A 154 2.72 -19.00 -2.22
C LEU A 154 2.19 -20.27 -1.55
N VAL A 155 2.60 -21.43 -2.03
CA VAL A 155 2.10 -22.73 -1.58
C VAL A 155 3.27 -23.59 -1.10
N GLY A 156 3.17 -24.16 0.09
CA GLY A 156 4.22 -25.01 0.65
C GLY A 156 3.86 -25.55 2.02
N THR A 157 4.61 -26.51 2.50
CA THR A 157 4.42 -27.08 3.84
C THR A 157 4.58 -26.03 4.94
N THR A 158 4.23 -26.37 6.15
CA THR A 158 4.43 -25.52 7.33
C THR A 158 5.93 -25.20 7.49
N ASN A 159 6.25 -24.00 7.97
CA ASN A 159 7.62 -23.51 8.23
C ASN A 159 8.49 -23.28 6.98
N THR A 160 7.90 -23.05 5.83
CA THR A 160 8.63 -22.64 4.61
C THR A 160 8.74 -21.11 4.45
N GLY A 161 8.35 -20.33 5.46
CA GLY A 161 8.52 -18.87 5.48
C GLY A 161 7.53 -18.07 4.63
N LYS A 162 6.47 -18.69 4.06
CA LYS A 162 5.48 -18.00 3.20
C LYS A 162 4.90 -16.76 3.85
N SER A 163 4.31 -16.92 5.05
CA SER A 163 3.71 -15.79 5.77
C SER A 163 4.77 -14.76 6.15
N THR A 164 5.96 -15.19 6.61
CA THR A 164 7.08 -14.28 6.91
C THR A 164 7.43 -13.40 5.72
N LEU A 165 7.43 -13.96 4.51
CA LEU A 165 7.79 -13.22 3.29
C LEU A 165 6.79 -12.09 2.97
N VAL A 166 5.50 -12.28 3.29
CA VAL A 166 4.42 -11.38 2.89
C VAL A 166 3.80 -10.55 4.02
N GLU A 167 3.98 -10.92 5.28
CA GLU A 167 3.44 -10.18 6.43
C GLU A 167 3.94 -8.73 6.50
N SER A 168 5.12 -8.42 5.95
CA SER A 168 5.65 -7.05 5.89
C SER A 168 4.85 -6.11 4.97
N PHE A 169 3.86 -6.61 4.23
CA PHE A 169 2.86 -5.74 3.58
C PHE A 169 2.01 -4.96 4.59
N ASP A 170 1.82 -5.49 5.81
CA ASP A 170 1.17 -4.78 6.90
C ASP A 170 1.96 -3.54 7.33
N ASP A 171 3.29 -3.65 7.37
CA ASP A 171 4.17 -2.53 7.69
C ASP A 171 4.27 -1.54 6.51
N LEU A 172 4.18 -2.04 5.27
CA LEU A 172 4.24 -1.21 4.06
C LEU A 172 2.98 -0.35 3.87
N PHE A 173 1.81 -0.95 3.94
CA PHE A 173 0.53 -0.27 3.66
C PHE A 173 -0.17 0.24 4.91
N GLY A 174 0.25 -0.20 6.11
CA GLY A 174 -0.41 -0.03 7.38
C GLY A 174 -1.44 -1.14 7.64
N PHE A 175 -1.39 -1.77 8.81
CA PHE A 175 -2.24 -2.91 9.20
C PHE A 175 -3.73 -2.65 8.95
N GLU A 176 -4.22 -1.46 9.29
CA GLU A 176 -5.63 -1.07 9.07
C GLU A 176 -6.02 -1.03 7.58
N ARG A 177 -5.05 -0.92 6.68
CA ARG A 177 -5.26 -0.83 5.22
C ARG A 177 -4.99 -2.13 4.49
N VAL A 178 -4.46 -3.14 5.17
CA VAL A 178 -4.37 -4.50 4.67
C VAL A 178 -5.61 -5.26 5.11
N PHE A 179 -6.23 -5.96 4.19
CA PHE A 179 -7.38 -6.80 4.48
C PHE A 179 -6.89 -8.23 4.69
N HIS A 180 -7.03 -8.69 5.93
CA HIS A 180 -6.84 -10.08 6.29
C HIS A 180 -8.20 -10.75 6.29
N LEU A 181 -8.36 -11.79 5.49
CA LEU A 181 -9.62 -12.50 5.48
C LEU A 181 -9.77 -13.33 6.77
N PRO A 182 -10.96 -13.24 7.38
CA PRO A 182 -11.30 -14.14 8.48
C PRO A 182 -11.32 -15.59 8.01
N ALA A 183 -11.15 -16.54 8.92
CA ALA A 183 -11.32 -17.94 8.66
C ALA A 183 -12.71 -18.22 8.04
N VAL A 184 -12.84 -19.31 7.29
CA VAL A 184 -14.07 -19.73 6.58
C VAL A 184 -15.30 -19.72 7.49
N THR A 185 -15.11 -19.99 8.77
CA THR A 185 -16.18 -20.01 9.81
C THR A 185 -16.74 -18.64 10.14
N ASP A 186 -16.03 -17.56 9.79
CA ASP A 186 -16.45 -16.22 10.12
C ASP A 186 -17.31 -15.65 8.99
N SER A 187 -18.57 -15.77 9.12
CA SER A 187 -19.65 -15.07 8.42
C SER A 187 -19.37 -14.57 6.98
N LYS A 188 -20.24 -14.95 6.05
CA LYS A 188 -20.34 -14.40 4.67
C LYS A 188 -20.30 -12.85 4.58
N TYR A 189 -20.51 -12.16 5.68
CA TYR A 189 -20.43 -10.71 5.79
C TYR A 189 -19.00 -10.18 5.96
N GLY A 190 -18.01 -11.03 6.22
CA GLY A 190 -16.61 -10.63 6.36
C GLY A 190 -16.07 -9.90 5.12
N LEU A 191 -16.58 -10.25 3.94
CA LEU A 191 -16.19 -9.62 2.67
C LEU A 191 -16.60 -8.14 2.58
N SER A 192 -17.58 -7.68 3.36
CA SER A 192 -18.00 -6.28 3.38
C SER A 192 -16.85 -5.31 3.75
N ASN A 193 -15.84 -5.81 4.45
CA ASN A 193 -14.66 -5.03 4.80
C ASN A 193 -13.79 -4.68 3.58
N TRP A 194 -13.91 -5.37 2.47
CA TRP A 194 -13.23 -5.01 1.22
C TRP A 194 -13.67 -3.65 0.67
N LEU A 195 -14.90 -3.25 0.95
CA LEU A 195 -15.46 -1.97 0.50
C LEU A 195 -14.91 -0.77 1.28
N ARG A 196 -14.16 -1.01 2.35
CA ARG A 196 -13.49 0.03 3.12
C ARG A 196 -12.14 0.36 2.48
N ASP A 197 -11.46 1.38 2.98
CA ASP A 197 -10.20 1.94 2.45
C ASP A 197 -9.01 0.98 2.53
N LYS A 198 -9.18 -0.23 2.00
CA LYS A 198 -8.14 -1.26 1.94
C LYS A 198 -7.27 -1.06 0.71
N ARG A 199 -5.96 -1.11 0.89
CA ARG A 199 -4.96 -1.01 -0.18
C ARG A 199 -4.46 -2.36 -0.67
N PHE A 200 -4.51 -3.38 0.19
CA PHE A 200 -3.94 -4.68 -0.11
C PHE A 200 -4.77 -5.79 0.53
N VAL A 201 -4.78 -6.96 -0.08
CA VAL A 201 -5.36 -8.19 0.49
C VAL A 201 -4.24 -9.18 0.73
N LEU A 202 -4.06 -9.56 1.97
CA LEU A 202 -3.21 -10.67 2.38
C LEU A 202 -4.10 -11.79 2.89
N TRP A 203 -4.17 -12.87 2.13
CA TRP A 203 -5.02 -14.00 2.46
C TRP A 203 -4.18 -15.22 2.83
N ASP A 204 -3.91 -15.34 4.12
CA ASP A 204 -3.16 -16.46 4.67
C ASP A 204 -4.06 -17.70 4.81
N GLU A 205 -3.49 -18.89 4.62
CA GLU A 205 -4.19 -20.18 4.67
C GLU A 205 -5.43 -20.23 3.74
N PHE A 206 -5.39 -19.53 2.60
CA PHE A 206 -6.51 -19.49 1.66
C PHE A 206 -6.70 -20.81 0.92
N ASP A 207 -7.84 -21.45 1.08
CA ASP A 207 -8.29 -22.60 0.29
C ASP A 207 -9.48 -22.22 -0.60
N PRO A 208 -9.27 -21.96 -1.90
CA PRO A 208 -10.33 -21.54 -2.79
C PRO A 208 -11.43 -22.61 -2.99
N VAL A 209 -11.09 -23.89 -2.82
CA VAL A 209 -12.05 -24.99 -2.94
C VAL A 209 -12.93 -25.07 -1.71
N GLU A 210 -12.35 -24.95 -0.51
CA GLU A 210 -13.10 -24.93 0.75
C GLU A 210 -14.03 -23.72 0.82
N PHE A 211 -13.54 -22.53 0.44
CA PHE A 211 -14.38 -21.33 0.38
C PHE A 211 -15.56 -21.46 -0.59
N ALA A 212 -15.35 -22.12 -1.73
CA ALA A 212 -16.42 -22.37 -2.69
C ALA A 212 -17.41 -23.42 -2.16
N HIS A 213 -16.92 -24.45 -1.48
CA HIS A 213 -17.75 -25.50 -0.86
C HIS A 213 -18.64 -24.94 0.24
N GLU A 214 -18.09 -24.13 1.12
CA GLU A 214 -18.82 -23.47 2.22
C GLU A 214 -19.77 -22.36 1.74
N GLY A 215 -19.73 -22.04 0.46
CA GLY A 215 -20.62 -21.03 -0.15
C GLY A 215 -20.32 -19.59 0.28
N VAL A 216 -19.20 -19.36 0.98
CA VAL A 216 -18.76 -18.03 1.40
C VAL A 216 -18.31 -17.22 0.20
N PHE A 217 -17.65 -17.88 -0.74
CA PHE A 217 -17.09 -17.26 -1.94
C PHE A 217 -17.27 -18.19 -3.14
N SER A 218 -18.43 -18.10 -3.78
CA SER A 218 -18.73 -19.00 -4.89
C SER A 218 -17.67 -18.91 -5.99
N ILE A 219 -17.50 -19.99 -6.75
CA ILE A 219 -16.58 -20.04 -7.90
C ILE A 219 -16.84 -18.89 -8.88
N SER A 220 -18.11 -18.55 -9.10
CA SER A 220 -18.49 -17.42 -9.96
C SER A 220 -18.00 -16.10 -9.38
N THR A 221 -18.18 -15.88 -8.08
CA THR A 221 -17.69 -14.67 -7.38
C THR A 221 -16.16 -14.59 -7.42
N PHE A 222 -15.47 -15.70 -7.17
CA PHE A 222 -14.02 -15.79 -7.28
C PHE A 222 -13.52 -15.42 -8.68
N LYS A 223 -14.13 -16.00 -9.71
CA LYS A 223 -13.78 -15.69 -11.12
C LYS A 223 -13.95 -14.19 -11.43
N LYS A 224 -15.02 -13.58 -10.94
CA LYS A 224 -15.27 -12.15 -11.14
C LYS A 224 -14.29 -11.29 -10.36
N ALA A 225 -14.11 -11.54 -9.06
CA ALA A 225 -13.23 -10.78 -8.18
C ALA A 225 -11.78 -10.79 -8.68
N PHE A 226 -11.23 -11.99 -8.94
CA PHE A 226 -9.85 -12.16 -9.39
C PHE A 226 -9.70 -12.19 -10.91
N GLY A 227 -10.77 -11.95 -11.65
CA GLY A 227 -10.79 -11.65 -13.07
C GLY A 227 -10.97 -10.17 -13.40
N GLY A 228 -10.92 -9.29 -12.38
CA GLY A 228 -11.06 -7.85 -12.56
C GLY A 228 -12.47 -7.40 -12.96
N GLN A 229 -13.50 -8.18 -12.64
CA GLN A 229 -14.89 -7.88 -12.93
C GLN A 229 -15.63 -7.41 -11.68
N TYR A 230 -16.79 -6.80 -11.87
CA TYR A 230 -17.69 -6.49 -10.77
C TYR A 230 -18.30 -7.77 -10.18
N PHE A 231 -18.36 -7.83 -8.88
CA PHE A 231 -19.03 -8.87 -8.12
C PHE A 231 -19.81 -8.28 -6.96
N GLU A 232 -20.84 -9.00 -6.53
CA GLU A 232 -21.72 -8.54 -5.48
C GLU A 232 -21.21 -8.93 -4.11
N VAL A 233 -21.17 -7.97 -3.19
CA VAL A 233 -20.77 -8.16 -1.79
C VAL A 233 -21.96 -7.89 -0.88
N GLN A 234 -22.25 -8.86 0.00
CA GLN A 234 -23.30 -8.71 1.02
C GLN A 234 -22.81 -7.79 2.13
N MET A 235 -23.62 -6.77 2.45
CA MET A 235 -23.33 -5.81 3.51
C MET A 235 -23.92 -6.28 4.85
N ALA A 236 -23.12 -6.20 5.92
CA ALA A 236 -23.47 -6.71 7.24
C ALA A 236 -24.37 -5.77 8.08
N GLN A 237 -24.46 -4.50 7.74
CA GLN A 237 -24.80 -3.51 8.77
C GLN A 237 -26.22 -2.94 8.73
N ASN A 238 -26.96 -3.05 7.64
CA ASN A 238 -28.34 -2.54 7.62
C ASN A 238 -29.21 -3.34 6.67
N TRP A 239 -30.43 -3.67 7.09
CA TRP A 239 -31.49 -4.27 6.27
C TRP A 239 -31.81 -3.44 5.01
N HIS A 240 -31.42 -2.17 5.00
CA HIS A 240 -31.67 -1.23 3.91
C HIS A 240 -30.48 -1.03 2.95
N ASP A 241 -29.29 -1.45 3.37
CA ASP A 241 -28.08 -1.34 2.54
C ASP A 241 -27.89 -2.57 1.66
N GLY A 242 -28.77 -2.93 0.82
CA GLY A 242 -28.65 -4.08 -0.08
C GLY A 242 -27.23 -4.50 -0.48
N ASN A 243 -27.09 -5.52 -1.26
CA ASN A 243 -25.80 -5.93 -1.81
C ASN A 243 -25.20 -4.81 -2.64
N LYS A 244 -23.88 -4.67 -2.61
CA LYS A 244 -23.16 -3.67 -3.41
C LYS A 244 -22.29 -4.35 -4.45
N ASP A 245 -22.33 -3.82 -5.67
CA ASP A 245 -21.39 -4.17 -6.72
C ASP A 245 -20.02 -3.59 -6.37
N PHE A 246 -19.02 -4.46 -6.39
CA PHE A 246 -17.65 -4.11 -6.05
C PHE A 246 -16.68 -4.66 -7.10
N ARG A 247 -15.62 -3.95 -7.38
CA ARG A 247 -14.53 -4.39 -8.23
C ARG A 247 -13.21 -4.18 -7.50
N TRP A 248 -12.47 -5.26 -7.30
CA TRP A 248 -11.16 -5.18 -6.70
C TRP A 248 -10.10 -4.81 -7.75
N GLN A 249 -9.35 -3.76 -7.50
CA GLN A 249 -8.35 -3.21 -8.43
C GLN A 249 -6.99 -2.98 -7.75
N ARG A 250 -6.76 -3.60 -6.59
CA ARG A 250 -5.54 -3.41 -5.80
C ARG A 250 -4.82 -4.73 -5.56
N GLY A 251 -3.63 -4.67 -4.97
CA GLY A 251 -2.78 -5.84 -4.75
C GLY A 251 -3.45 -6.92 -3.91
N VAL A 252 -3.15 -8.16 -4.25
CA VAL A 252 -3.62 -9.37 -3.57
C VAL A 252 -2.51 -10.41 -3.56
N VAL A 253 -2.31 -11.08 -2.43
CA VAL A 253 -1.43 -12.25 -2.32
C VAL A 253 -2.12 -13.33 -1.49
N PHE A 254 -1.98 -14.57 -1.92
CA PHE A 254 -2.46 -15.74 -1.19
C PHE A 254 -1.30 -16.58 -0.66
N THR A 255 -1.51 -17.19 0.50
CA THR A 255 -0.63 -18.25 1.00
C THR A 255 -1.46 -19.46 1.41
N ASN A 256 -0.93 -20.68 1.31
CA ASN A 256 -1.54 -21.88 1.88
C ASN A 256 -0.55 -23.04 1.98
N LYS A 257 -0.98 -24.10 2.69
CA LYS A 257 -0.34 -25.43 2.67
C LYS A 257 -0.56 -26.10 1.32
N ALA A 258 0.44 -26.87 0.85
CA ALA A 258 0.34 -27.57 -0.43
C ALA A 258 -0.61 -28.78 -0.36
N ALA A 259 -0.75 -29.40 0.82
CA ALA A 259 -1.48 -30.66 0.97
C ALA A 259 -3.00 -30.44 0.91
N GLY A 260 -3.66 -31.08 -0.04
CA GLY A 260 -5.11 -31.04 -0.19
C GLY A 260 -5.67 -29.89 -1.01
N LEU A 261 -4.86 -28.90 -1.33
CA LEU A 261 -5.22 -27.83 -2.25
C LEU A 261 -5.64 -28.42 -3.60
N TRP A 262 -6.69 -27.93 -4.20
CA TRP A 262 -7.22 -28.40 -5.50
C TRP A 262 -7.85 -29.80 -5.49
N ARG A 263 -8.39 -30.27 -4.39
CA ARG A 263 -9.18 -31.50 -4.35
C ARG A 263 -10.64 -31.21 -4.69
N PRO A 264 -11.24 -31.96 -5.61
CA PRO A 264 -12.67 -31.81 -5.89
C PRO A 264 -13.50 -32.20 -4.65
N THR A 265 -14.64 -31.54 -4.52
CA THR A 265 -15.66 -31.84 -3.49
C THR A 265 -16.98 -32.13 -4.18
N ASP A 266 -18.02 -32.47 -3.42
CA ASP A 266 -19.35 -32.71 -3.98
C ASP A 266 -19.93 -31.50 -4.72
N SER A 267 -19.49 -30.28 -4.34
CA SER A 267 -19.97 -29.01 -4.92
C SER A 267 -18.96 -28.32 -5.84
N VAL A 268 -17.71 -28.81 -5.92
CA VAL A 268 -16.63 -28.20 -6.71
C VAL A 268 -16.00 -29.25 -7.62
N THR A 269 -16.25 -29.13 -8.91
CA THR A 269 -15.77 -30.08 -9.92
C THR A 269 -14.30 -29.83 -10.31
N MET A 270 -13.66 -30.77 -11.00
CA MET A 270 -12.32 -30.58 -11.57
C MET A 270 -12.26 -29.45 -12.62
N GLU A 271 -13.36 -29.20 -13.32
CA GLU A 271 -13.43 -28.06 -14.24
C GLU A 271 -13.43 -26.73 -13.49
N ASP A 272 -14.17 -26.66 -12.39
CA ASP A 272 -14.17 -25.49 -11.51
C ASP A 272 -12.79 -25.22 -10.93
N ILE A 273 -12.07 -26.28 -10.50
CA ILE A 273 -10.69 -26.17 -10.02
C ILE A 273 -9.76 -25.60 -11.10
N ARG A 274 -9.87 -26.04 -12.35
CA ARG A 274 -9.08 -25.46 -13.46
C ARG A 274 -9.38 -23.97 -13.63
N HIS A 275 -10.61 -23.58 -13.47
CA HIS A 275 -11.02 -22.17 -13.50
C HIS A 275 -10.44 -21.36 -12.34
N LEU A 276 -10.41 -21.91 -11.13
CA LEU A 276 -9.77 -21.28 -9.97
C LEU A 276 -8.25 -21.13 -10.22
N GLN A 277 -7.60 -22.21 -10.66
CA GLN A 277 -6.16 -22.21 -10.98
C GLN A 277 -5.80 -21.18 -12.06
N SER A 278 -6.68 -20.92 -13.02
CA SER A 278 -6.40 -19.94 -14.07
C SER A 278 -6.31 -18.49 -13.58
N ARG A 279 -6.71 -18.20 -12.33
CA ARG A 279 -6.68 -16.86 -11.70
C ARG A 279 -5.49 -16.66 -10.78
N VAL A 280 -4.76 -17.71 -10.49
CA VAL A 280 -3.62 -17.69 -9.58
C VAL A 280 -2.33 -18.08 -10.29
N GLU A 281 -1.21 -17.62 -9.77
CA GLU A 281 0.12 -18.01 -10.17
C GLU A 281 0.82 -18.65 -8.97
N LEU A 282 1.12 -19.96 -9.11
CA LEU A 282 1.61 -20.76 -8.00
C LEU A 282 3.13 -20.67 -7.85
N PHE A 283 3.58 -20.36 -6.64
CA PHE A 283 4.97 -20.36 -6.22
C PHE A 283 5.17 -21.40 -5.12
N HIS A 284 5.77 -22.54 -5.47
CA HIS A 284 5.95 -23.65 -4.55
C HIS A 284 7.14 -23.44 -3.62
N CYS A 285 6.89 -23.17 -2.35
CA CYS A 285 7.88 -22.99 -1.30
C CYS A 285 8.20 -24.38 -0.68
N ALA A 286 9.31 -24.96 -1.07
CA ALA A 286 9.78 -26.27 -0.57
C ALA A 286 10.86 -26.15 0.50
N HIS A 287 11.61 -25.03 0.54
CA HIS A 287 12.68 -24.82 1.50
C HIS A 287 12.12 -24.68 2.94
N GLN A 288 12.67 -25.43 3.86
CA GLN A 288 12.30 -25.38 5.29
C GLN A 288 13.21 -24.38 6.01
N VAL A 289 12.65 -23.27 6.44
CA VAL A 289 13.35 -22.23 7.24
C VAL A 289 13.60 -22.70 8.67
N VAL A 290 12.79 -23.62 9.16
CA VAL A 290 12.89 -24.20 10.51
C VAL A 290 13.03 -25.70 10.40
N ALA A 291 14.07 -26.25 11.03
CA ALA A 291 14.27 -27.70 11.06
C ALA A 291 13.04 -28.42 11.64
N PRO A 292 12.68 -29.62 11.11
CA PRO A 292 11.57 -30.41 11.63
C PRO A 292 11.70 -30.61 13.15
N GLY A 293 10.63 -30.34 13.89
CA GLY A 293 10.60 -30.46 15.36
C GLY A 293 11.13 -29.26 16.14
N SER A 294 11.72 -28.26 15.47
CA SER A 294 12.09 -27.00 16.10
C SER A 294 10.87 -26.08 16.23
N ARG A 295 10.86 -25.21 17.25
CA ARG A 295 9.81 -24.18 17.35
C ARG A 295 9.98 -23.19 16.21
N PRO A 296 8.90 -22.83 15.49
CA PRO A 296 8.94 -21.79 14.48
C PRO A 296 9.48 -20.49 15.08
N ARG A 297 10.34 -19.81 14.35
CA ARG A 297 10.75 -18.42 14.67
C ARG A 297 9.61 -17.41 14.41
N HIS A 298 8.46 -17.91 14.02
CA HIS A 298 7.25 -17.16 13.74
C HIS A 298 6.90 -16.20 14.89
N GLY A 299 6.63 -14.95 14.59
CA GLY A 299 6.38 -13.90 15.57
C GLY A 299 7.64 -13.30 16.21
N MET A 300 8.83 -13.86 15.94
CA MET A 300 10.11 -13.30 16.42
C MET A 300 10.83 -12.44 15.37
N ILE A 301 10.39 -12.50 14.11
CA ILE A 301 10.98 -11.72 13.02
C ILE A 301 10.16 -10.44 12.85
N PRO A 302 10.71 -9.27 13.20
CA PRO A 302 10.03 -8.01 13.01
C PRO A 302 9.79 -7.78 11.52
N GLN A 303 8.63 -7.24 11.19
CA GLN A 303 8.30 -6.81 9.83
C GLN A 303 9.25 -5.70 9.37
N CYS A 304 9.51 -5.61 8.07
CA CYS A 304 10.37 -4.57 7.50
C CYS A 304 9.91 -4.17 6.10
N ARG A 305 9.18 -3.06 6.02
CA ARG A 305 8.70 -2.50 4.75
C ARG A 305 9.81 -2.16 3.76
N HIS A 306 10.98 -1.68 4.27
CA HIS A 306 12.12 -1.33 3.42
C HIS A 306 12.64 -2.55 2.64
N HIS A 307 12.98 -3.63 3.34
CA HIS A 307 13.54 -4.80 2.67
C HIS A 307 12.50 -5.57 1.85
N LEU A 308 11.23 -5.62 2.27
CA LEU A 308 10.14 -6.13 1.43
C LEU A 308 10.09 -5.35 0.11
N ALA A 309 9.99 -4.04 0.19
CA ALA A 309 9.87 -3.18 -0.97
C ALA A 309 11.11 -3.25 -1.88
N LYS A 310 12.30 -3.31 -1.28
CA LYS A 310 13.57 -3.36 -1.99
C LYS A 310 13.69 -4.62 -2.85
N TRP A 311 13.50 -5.81 -2.29
CA TRP A 311 13.64 -7.05 -3.07
C TRP A 311 12.54 -7.18 -4.15
N ILE A 312 11.32 -6.66 -3.90
CA ILE A 312 10.26 -6.65 -4.91
C ILE A 312 10.64 -5.72 -6.07
N ARG A 313 11.08 -4.50 -5.78
CA ARG A 313 11.47 -3.52 -6.81
C ARG A 313 12.63 -4.02 -7.63
N GLU A 314 13.75 -4.35 -6.98
CA GLU A 314 14.97 -4.80 -7.65
C GLU A 314 14.75 -6.10 -8.45
N GLY A 315 14.01 -7.04 -7.89
CA GLY A 315 13.67 -8.29 -8.56
C GLY A 315 12.79 -8.07 -9.79
N ALA A 316 11.79 -7.20 -9.71
CA ALA A 316 10.92 -6.88 -10.83
C ALA A 316 11.68 -6.13 -11.94
N GLU A 317 12.54 -5.17 -11.59
CA GLU A 317 13.40 -4.48 -12.55
C GLU A 317 14.38 -5.45 -13.23
N ALA A 318 14.98 -6.37 -12.49
CA ALA A 318 15.87 -7.39 -13.02
C ALA A 318 15.13 -8.39 -13.94
N PHE A 319 13.88 -8.72 -13.63
CA PHE A 319 13.03 -9.57 -14.48
C PHE A 319 12.76 -8.89 -15.83
N ASP A 320 12.38 -7.61 -15.83
CA ASP A 320 12.12 -6.84 -17.04
C ASP A 320 13.38 -6.70 -17.90
N ALA A 321 14.54 -6.47 -17.26
CA ALA A 321 15.82 -6.45 -17.95
C ALA A 321 16.11 -7.74 -18.69
N ALA A 322 15.88 -8.88 -18.00
CA ALA A 322 16.09 -10.20 -18.57
C ALA A 322 15.12 -10.53 -19.73
N GLN A 323 13.90 -9.97 -19.69
CA GLN A 323 12.91 -10.14 -20.77
C GLN A 323 13.13 -9.18 -21.95
N GLY A 324 14.16 -8.34 -21.92
CA GLY A 324 14.38 -7.31 -22.94
C GLY A 324 13.34 -6.19 -22.93
N LEU A 325 12.49 -6.14 -21.92
CA LEU A 325 11.43 -5.13 -21.72
C LEU A 325 11.98 -3.79 -21.23
N LEU A 326 13.25 -3.71 -20.89
CA LEU A 326 13.93 -2.47 -20.47
C LEU A 326 14.37 -1.56 -21.62
N GLN A 327 13.83 -1.76 -22.82
CA GLN A 327 13.88 -0.71 -23.83
C GLN A 327 12.70 0.28 -23.75
N MET A 328 11.83 0.15 -22.78
CA MET A 328 11.05 1.32 -22.37
C MET A 328 12.03 2.26 -21.62
N PRO A 329 12.16 3.51 -22.05
CA PRO A 329 13.05 4.43 -21.36
C PRO A 329 12.70 4.37 -19.88
N ARG A 330 13.70 4.21 -19.02
CA ARG A 330 13.54 4.57 -17.63
C ARG A 330 12.72 5.84 -17.61
N VAL A 331 11.55 5.83 -17.00
CA VAL A 331 11.06 7.02 -16.36
C VAL A 331 11.99 7.19 -15.17
N ALA A 332 13.28 7.45 -15.49
CA ALA A 332 14.06 8.34 -14.69
C ALA A 332 13.16 9.55 -14.54
N SER A 333 13.19 10.18 -13.40
CA SER A 333 12.80 11.56 -13.23
C SER A 333 13.71 12.45 -14.11
N GLU A 334 13.74 12.20 -15.41
CA GLU A 334 14.13 13.19 -16.38
C GLU A 334 13.02 14.22 -16.27
N ALA A 335 13.38 15.29 -15.61
CA ALA A 335 12.58 16.48 -15.55
C ALA A 335 11.99 16.67 -16.96
N VAL A 336 10.68 16.53 -17.09
CA VAL A 336 9.94 16.80 -18.33
C VAL A 336 10.54 18.08 -18.87
N SER A 337 11.06 18.06 -20.07
CA SER A 337 11.81 19.17 -20.63
C SER A 337 10.97 20.43 -20.43
N PRO A 338 11.55 21.54 -19.99
CA PRO A 338 10.82 22.79 -19.83
C PRO A 338 10.04 23.20 -21.10
N ALA A 339 10.49 22.77 -22.29
CA ALA A 339 9.81 22.96 -23.55
C ALA A 339 8.52 22.13 -23.67
N ALA A 340 8.52 20.86 -23.23
CA ALA A 340 7.33 20.01 -23.27
C ALA A 340 6.23 20.49 -22.29
N VAL A 341 6.62 21.04 -21.15
CA VAL A 341 5.67 21.66 -20.21
C VAL A 341 5.08 22.94 -20.80
N ALA A 342 5.88 23.75 -21.49
CA ALA A 342 5.42 24.96 -22.14
C ALA A 342 4.40 24.66 -23.26
N ASP A 343 4.63 23.62 -24.06
CA ASP A 343 3.70 23.18 -25.11
C ASP A 343 2.37 22.67 -24.53
N LEU A 344 2.41 21.93 -23.41
CA LEU A 344 1.22 21.46 -22.71
C LEU A 344 0.41 22.64 -22.13
N ASP A 345 1.08 23.55 -21.46
CA ASP A 345 0.43 24.72 -20.87
C ASP A 345 -0.24 25.61 -21.95
N GLN A 346 0.42 25.81 -23.09
CA GLN A 346 -0.15 26.53 -24.23
C GLN A 346 -1.40 25.83 -24.79
N LEU A 347 -1.37 24.51 -24.94
CA LEU A 347 -2.53 23.73 -25.40
C LEU A 347 -3.70 23.82 -24.41
N LEU A 348 -3.45 23.69 -23.12
CA LEU A 348 -4.47 23.77 -22.07
C LEU A 348 -5.06 25.19 -21.95
N GLU A 349 -4.25 26.20 -22.21
CA GLU A 349 -4.70 27.61 -22.25
C GLU A 349 -5.54 27.89 -23.50
N ALA A 350 -5.14 27.38 -24.64
CA ALA A 350 -5.93 27.45 -25.89
C ALA A 350 -7.28 26.72 -25.76
N ALA A 351 -7.36 25.65 -24.97
CA ALA A 351 -8.60 24.97 -24.62
C ALA A 351 -9.52 25.80 -23.67
N LYS A 352 -9.02 26.91 -23.13
CA LYS A 352 -9.74 27.80 -22.18
C LYS A 352 -10.24 27.02 -20.94
N LEU A 353 -9.42 26.15 -20.40
CA LEU A 353 -9.73 25.41 -19.19
C LEU A 353 -9.52 26.27 -17.94
N PRO A 354 -10.33 26.09 -16.88
CA PRO A 354 -10.10 26.73 -15.58
C PRO A 354 -8.74 26.31 -14.98
N ALA A 355 -8.09 27.21 -14.24
CA ALA A 355 -6.76 26.97 -13.66
C ALA A 355 -6.66 25.64 -12.86
N PRO A 356 -7.61 25.27 -11.99
CA PRO A 356 -7.53 23.99 -11.28
C PRO A 356 -7.61 22.78 -12.22
N ALA A 357 -8.41 22.85 -13.29
CA ALA A 357 -8.51 21.79 -14.28
C ALA A 357 -7.20 21.64 -15.09
N ARG A 358 -6.56 22.76 -15.46
CA ARG A 358 -5.25 22.77 -16.12
C ARG A 358 -4.19 22.09 -15.27
N GLN A 359 -4.10 22.43 -13.98
CA GLN A 359 -3.14 21.83 -13.05
C GLN A 359 -3.36 20.32 -12.87
N ALA A 360 -4.62 19.88 -12.78
CA ALA A 360 -4.94 18.47 -12.66
C ALA A 360 -4.52 17.68 -13.92
N ILE A 361 -4.87 18.18 -15.11
CA ILE A 361 -4.49 17.55 -16.38
C ILE A 361 -2.97 17.58 -16.58
N SER A 362 -2.29 18.70 -16.32
CA SER A 362 -0.83 18.75 -16.44
C SER A 362 -0.15 17.71 -15.55
N ARG A 363 -0.63 17.54 -14.32
CA ARG A 363 -0.13 16.50 -13.41
C ARG A 363 -0.32 15.10 -13.99
N ASP A 364 -1.52 14.81 -14.48
CA ASP A 364 -1.85 13.49 -15.00
C ASP A 364 -1.07 13.19 -16.29
N VAL A 365 -0.93 14.14 -17.21
CA VAL A 365 -0.10 14.00 -18.41
C VAL A 365 1.37 13.78 -18.07
N ILE A 366 1.92 14.54 -17.13
CA ILE A 366 3.30 14.33 -16.66
C ILE A 366 3.45 12.93 -16.07
N ALA A 367 2.45 12.45 -15.35
CA ALA A 367 2.44 11.11 -14.76
C ALA A 367 2.40 9.98 -15.81
N THR A 368 1.88 10.23 -17.02
CA THR A 368 1.94 9.24 -18.13
C THR A 368 3.35 9.10 -18.73
N GLY A 369 4.26 10.02 -18.43
CA GLY A 369 5.61 10.04 -19.01
C GLY A 369 5.67 10.48 -20.46
N ALA A 370 4.61 11.05 -21.02
CA ALA A 370 4.62 11.58 -22.39
C ALA A 370 5.63 12.74 -22.50
N VAL A 371 6.61 12.60 -23.37
CA VAL A 371 7.67 13.60 -23.60
C VAL A 371 7.13 14.76 -24.45
N HIS A 372 6.16 14.47 -25.33
CA HIS A 372 5.49 15.47 -26.17
C HIS A 372 3.98 15.26 -26.13
N VAL A 373 3.24 16.38 -26.02
CA VAL A 373 1.77 16.38 -26.03
C VAL A 373 1.19 15.78 -27.32
N GLN A 374 1.92 15.87 -28.43
CA GLN A 374 1.56 15.32 -29.73
C GLN A 374 1.60 13.78 -29.79
N GLU A 375 2.24 13.13 -28.84
CA GLU A 375 2.30 11.67 -28.74
C GLU A 375 1.05 11.08 -28.08
N LEU A 376 0.25 11.89 -27.39
CA LEU A 376 -0.97 11.44 -26.75
C LEU A 376 -2.12 11.30 -27.74
N THR A 377 -2.63 10.09 -27.85
CA THR A 377 -3.83 9.80 -28.64
C THR A 377 -5.09 10.32 -27.91
N ARG A 378 -6.20 10.39 -28.63
CA ARG A 378 -7.49 10.73 -28.03
C ARG A 378 -7.86 9.80 -26.88
N GLY A 379 -7.56 8.51 -26.99
CA GLY A 379 -7.80 7.51 -25.96
C GLY A 379 -6.99 7.75 -24.69
N ASP A 380 -5.74 8.21 -24.85
CA ASP A 380 -4.87 8.56 -23.71
C ASP A 380 -5.45 9.76 -22.93
N TRP A 381 -5.95 10.78 -23.63
CA TRP A 381 -6.60 11.92 -23.00
C TRP A 381 -7.89 11.53 -22.26
N GLU A 382 -8.73 10.70 -22.87
CA GLU A 382 -9.98 10.22 -22.26
C GLU A 382 -9.70 9.28 -21.07
N GLY A 383 -8.52 8.64 -21.02
CA GLY A 383 -8.06 7.79 -19.93
C GLY A 383 -7.45 8.52 -18.73
N LEU A 384 -7.19 9.82 -18.80
CA LEU A 384 -6.62 10.57 -17.68
C LEU A 384 -7.60 10.63 -16.48
N PRO A 385 -7.13 10.43 -15.25
CA PRO A 385 -7.99 10.52 -14.06
C PRO A 385 -8.74 11.85 -13.93
N SER A 386 -8.10 12.97 -14.31
CA SER A 386 -8.71 14.30 -14.29
C SER A 386 -9.75 14.53 -15.39
N TRP A 387 -9.77 13.69 -16.43
CA TRP A 387 -10.72 13.82 -17.55
C TRP A 387 -12.17 13.75 -17.11
N ALA A 388 -12.50 12.82 -16.20
CA ALA A 388 -13.86 12.65 -15.68
C ALA A 388 -14.36 13.86 -14.90
N SER A 389 -13.47 14.70 -14.40
CA SER A 389 -13.81 15.92 -13.66
C SER A 389 -14.11 17.12 -14.55
N LEU A 390 -13.78 17.04 -15.85
CA LEU A 390 -14.03 18.09 -16.82
C LEU A 390 -15.51 18.15 -17.24
N LYS A 391 -16.03 19.36 -17.40
CA LYS A 391 -17.34 19.55 -18.01
C LYS A 391 -17.33 19.14 -19.48
N CYS A 392 -18.43 18.64 -20.00
CA CYS A 392 -18.55 18.17 -21.39
C CYS A 392 -18.08 19.20 -22.44
N LEU A 393 -18.27 20.51 -22.17
CA LEU A 393 -17.80 21.58 -23.03
C LEU A 393 -16.26 21.70 -23.02
N GLU A 394 -15.66 21.51 -21.87
CA GLU A 394 -14.20 21.55 -21.68
C GLU A 394 -13.54 20.37 -22.37
N GLN A 395 -14.08 19.17 -22.21
CA GLN A 395 -13.65 17.96 -22.93
C GLN A 395 -13.69 18.15 -24.44
N ARG A 396 -14.80 18.69 -24.97
CA ARG A 396 -14.93 18.98 -26.42
C ARG A 396 -13.94 20.02 -26.92
N ARG A 397 -13.59 21.02 -26.12
CA ARG A 397 -12.58 22.03 -26.49
C ARG A 397 -11.19 21.41 -26.56
N LEU A 398 -10.84 20.59 -25.56
CA LEU A 398 -9.54 19.93 -25.51
C LEU A 398 -9.38 18.94 -26.70
N LEU A 399 -10.38 18.10 -26.96
CA LEU A 399 -10.34 17.14 -28.08
C LEU A 399 -10.26 17.78 -29.46
N LYS A 400 -10.69 19.05 -29.63
CA LYS A 400 -10.52 19.76 -30.91
C LYS A 400 -9.09 20.20 -31.18
N LEU A 401 -8.28 20.31 -30.15
CA LEU A 401 -6.88 20.73 -30.23
C LEU A 401 -5.92 19.54 -30.31
N VAL A 402 -6.41 18.34 -29.95
CA VAL A 402 -5.64 17.09 -30.07
C VAL A 402 -5.71 16.61 -31.52
N PRO A 403 -4.60 16.34 -32.19
CA PRO A 403 -4.61 15.86 -33.56
C PRO A 403 -5.37 14.54 -33.66
N PRO A 404 -6.13 14.29 -34.75
CA PRO A 404 -6.80 13.02 -34.95
C PRO A 404 -5.77 11.90 -35.01
N SER A 405 -5.99 10.86 -34.20
CA SER A 405 -5.16 9.65 -34.19
C SER A 405 -5.17 9.01 -35.57
N GLY A 406 -4.04 9.04 -36.27
CA GLY A 406 -3.78 8.19 -37.42
C GLY A 406 -4.06 8.82 -38.77
N SER A 407 -3.03 9.44 -39.33
CA SER A 407 -2.62 9.24 -40.73
C SER A 407 -1.11 9.05 -40.71
N ALA A 408 -0.66 7.88 -40.31
CA ALA A 408 0.59 7.35 -40.78
C ALA A 408 0.26 6.67 -42.11
N ASP A 409 0.08 7.47 -43.14
CA ASP A 409 0.18 7.02 -44.50
C ASP A 409 1.67 7.03 -44.88
N CYS A 410 2.10 5.88 -45.40
CA CYS A 410 3.37 5.45 -45.99
C CYS A 410 4.43 4.90 -45.07
#